data_a29f01d42cd0359d3eed10ac5ffbc6cc
#
_entry.id   a29f01d42cd0359d3eed10ac5ffbc6cc
#
_cell.length_a   1.000
_cell.length_b   1.000
_cell.length_c   1.000
_cell.angle_alpha   90.00
_cell.angle_beta   90.00
_cell.angle_gamma   90.00
#
_symmetry.space_group_name_H-M   'P 1'
#
loop_
_entity.id
_entity.type
_entity.pdbx_description
1 polymer ?
#
loop_
_entity_poly.entity_id
_entity_poly.type
_entity_poly.pdbx_seq_one_letter_code
_entity_poly.pdbx_strand_id
1 'polypeptide(L)'
;MIAVAWPWFALVLLGAWHGLNPGMGWLFAVALGLQQRSRTAVFAALAPIALGHALAIGLVVLLVYVIGEVVPFRWLQVGCAATLLGIAIWKLYRFRHPTWVGMCVCFWDLTLWSWLMATAHGAGFMVVPVLLGARSLFCGTAAPGANAILTVQPLMATGAVVVHTVSHLVVSGIIAWIVYDFVGLAILRRSWINLDLIWCFTLLGAAIVLFFVPLANG
;
A
#
# COMPACT_ATOMS: atom_id res chain seq x y z
N MET A 1 5.74 -26.24 -1.76
CA MET A 1 5.65 -25.17 -2.78
C MET A 1 4.56 -24.15 -2.48
N ILE A 2 3.35 -24.53 -2.10
CA ILE A 2 2.23 -23.60 -1.80
C ILE A 2 2.60 -22.64 -0.66
N ALA A 3 3.24 -23.12 0.39
CA ALA A 3 3.62 -22.29 1.56
C ALA A 3 4.62 -21.15 1.23
N VAL A 4 5.39 -21.29 0.15
CA VAL A 4 6.34 -20.26 -0.31
C VAL A 4 5.69 -19.27 -1.27
N ALA A 5 4.68 -19.70 -2.01
CA ALA A 5 4.06 -18.89 -3.06
C ALA A 5 2.96 -17.94 -2.54
N TRP A 6 2.23 -18.31 -1.48
CA TRP A 6 1.09 -17.54 -1.01
C TRP A 6 1.41 -16.09 -0.60
N PRO A 7 2.56 -15.78 0.05
CA PRO A 7 2.84 -14.41 0.42
C PRO A 7 3.06 -13.51 -0.79
N TRP A 8 3.74 -14.01 -1.80
CA TRP A 8 3.95 -13.28 -3.05
C TRP A 8 2.66 -13.02 -3.78
N PHE A 9 1.77 -14.03 -3.82
CA PHE A 9 0.44 -13.88 -4.39
C PHE A 9 -0.40 -12.86 -3.60
N ALA A 10 -0.36 -12.89 -2.27
CA ALA A 10 -1.03 -11.91 -1.43
C ALA A 10 -0.51 -10.49 -1.68
N LEU A 11 0.81 -10.30 -1.85
CA LEU A 11 1.42 -9.01 -2.18
C LEU A 11 0.97 -8.49 -3.54
N VAL A 12 0.86 -9.38 -4.54
CA VAL A 12 0.33 -9.03 -5.87
C VAL A 12 -1.12 -8.60 -5.77
N LEU A 13 -1.97 -9.37 -5.10
CA LEU A 13 -3.39 -9.01 -4.93
C LEU A 13 -3.56 -7.70 -4.17
N LEU A 14 -2.77 -7.50 -3.12
CA LEU A 14 -2.82 -6.29 -2.31
C LEU A 14 -2.35 -5.07 -3.12
N GLY A 15 -1.30 -5.21 -3.92
CA GLY A 15 -0.84 -4.16 -4.83
C GLY A 15 -1.89 -3.85 -5.91
N ALA A 16 -2.48 -4.87 -6.52
CA ALA A 16 -3.58 -4.72 -7.48
C ALA A 16 -4.77 -3.96 -6.86
N TRP A 17 -5.14 -4.34 -5.64
CA TRP A 17 -6.19 -3.66 -4.87
C TRP A 17 -5.90 -2.18 -4.66
N HIS A 18 -4.65 -1.84 -4.29
CA HIS A 18 -4.21 -0.44 -4.17
C HIS A 18 -4.30 0.30 -5.52
N GLY A 19 -3.95 -0.38 -6.62
CA GLY A 19 -4.02 0.18 -7.97
C GLY A 19 -5.44 0.51 -8.46
N LEU A 20 -6.46 -0.15 -7.93
CA LEU A 20 -7.86 0.15 -8.25
C LEU A 20 -8.31 1.50 -7.70
N ASN A 21 -7.74 1.95 -6.58
CA ASN A 21 -8.17 3.15 -5.89
C ASN A 21 -7.74 4.43 -6.64
N PRO A 22 -8.67 5.29 -7.08
CA PRO A 22 -8.34 6.54 -7.79
C PRO A 22 -7.50 7.50 -6.96
N GLY A 23 -7.65 7.48 -5.63
CA GLY A 23 -6.83 8.28 -4.71
C GLY A 23 -5.36 7.88 -4.69
N MET A 24 -5.00 6.69 -5.22
CA MET A 24 -3.62 6.20 -5.27
C MET A 24 -2.82 6.69 -6.49
N GLY A 25 -3.40 7.57 -7.32
CA GLY A 25 -2.63 8.34 -8.30
C GLY A 25 -3.05 8.20 -9.76
N TRP A 26 -3.69 7.10 -10.21
CA TRP A 26 -4.06 6.95 -11.62
C TRP A 26 -4.98 8.05 -12.14
N LEU A 27 -5.80 8.64 -11.27
CA LEU A 27 -6.64 9.78 -11.62
C LEU A 27 -5.82 11.00 -12.02
N PHE A 28 -4.70 11.28 -11.33
CA PHE A 28 -3.77 12.34 -11.70
C PHE A 28 -3.07 12.05 -13.02
N ALA A 29 -2.70 10.79 -13.25
CA ALA A 29 -2.10 10.38 -14.52
C ALA A 29 -3.06 10.66 -15.70
N VAL A 30 -4.34 10.32 -15.56
CA VAL A 30 -5.38 10.63 -16.55
C VAL A 30 -5.55 12.15 -16.72
N ALA A 31 -5.64 12.89 -15.62
CA ALA A 31 -5.82 14.35 -15.67
C ALA A 31 -4.67 15.04 -16.43
N LEU A 32 -3.41 14.65 -16.14
CA LEU A 32 -2.24 15.17 -16.84
C LEU A 32 -2.21 14.78 -18.31
N GLY A 33 -2.57 13.53 -18.62
CA GLY A 33 -2.70 13.05 -20.01
C GLY A 33 -3.72 13.87 -20.81
N LEU A 34 -4.87 14.16 -20.21
CA LEU A 34 -5.92 14.97 -20.85
C LEU A 34 -5.50 16.44 -21.00
N GLN A 35 -4.83 17.02 -20.00
CA GLN A 35 -4.28 18.39 -20.09
C GLN A 35 -3.26 18.52 -21.22
N GLN A 36 -2.36 17.56 -21.33
CA GLN A 36 -1.29 17.56 -22.33
C GLN A 36 -1.70 16.89 -23.66
N ARG A 37 -2.91 16.35 -23.76
CA ARG A 37 -3.40 15.59 -24.90
C ARG A 37 -2.42 14.50 -25.36
N SER A 38 -1.83 13.80 -24.40
CA SER A 38 -0.72 12.87 -24.66
C SER A 38 -0.82 11.62 -23.79
N ARG A 39 -0.82 10.44 -24.44
CA ARG A 39 -0.71 9.14 -23.75
C ARG A 39 0.61 9.00 -23.01
N THR A 40 1.69 9.54 -23.57
CA THR A 40 3.01 9.52 -22.91
C THR A 40 2.98 10.26 -21.58
N ALA A 41 2.21 11.33 -21.45
CA ALA A 41 2.04 12.04 -20.18
C ALA A 41 1.34 11.17 -19.12
N VAL A 42 0.36 10.34 -19.55
CA VAL A 42 -0.30 9.38 -18.64
C VAL A 42 0.73 8.41 -18.04
N PHE A 43 1.54 7.78 -18.90
CA PHE A 43 2.54 6.80 -18.44
C PHE A 43 3.70 7.45 -17.71
N ALA A 44 4.15 8.64 -18.12
CA ALA A 44 5.20 9.38 -17.42
C ALA A 44 4.81 9.74 -15.98
N ALA A 45 3.54 10.04 -15.74
CA ALA A 45 3.03 10.33 -14.41
C ALA A 45 3.09 9.10 -13.46
N LEU A 46 3.12 7.88 -13.99
CA LEU A 46 3.21 6.68 -13.16
C LEU A 46 4.55 6.55 -12.44
N ALA A 47 5.64 7.12 -12.98
CA ALA A 47 6.96 7.03 -12.35
C ALA A 47 7.03 7.75 -10.99
N PRO A 48 6.63 9.03 -10.85
CA PRO A 48 6.58 9.69 -9.54
C PRO A 48 5.55 9.05 -8.60
N ILE A 49 4.42 8.56 -9.13
CA ILE A 49 3.42 7.85 -8.34
C ILE A 49 4.02 6.57 -7.74
N ALA A 50 4.76 5.80 -8.54
CA ALA A 50 5.47 4.62 -8.10
C ALA A 50 6.47 4.92 -6.99
N LEU A 51 7.27 5.96 -7.20
CA LEU A 51 8.30 6.36 -6.24
C LEU A 51 7.67 6.74 -4.89
N GLY A 52 6.64 7.56 -4.90
CA GLY A 52 5.94 7.96 -3.67
C GLY A 52 5.31 6.77 -2.94
N HIS A 53 4.66 5.86 -3.68
CA HIS A 53 4.06 4.65 -3.13
C HIS A 53 5.11 3.70 -2.54
N ALA A 54 6.20 3.45 -3.27
CA ALA A 54 7.29 2.60 -2.80
C ALA A 54 7.99 3.17 -1.55
N LEU A 55 8.20 4.49 -1.51
CA LEU A 55 8.76 5.17 -0.33
C LEU A 55 7.86 5.04 0.91
N ALA A 56 6.53 5.15 0.74
CA ALA A 56 5.59 4.98 1.85
C ALA A 56 5.64 3.56 2.42
N ILE A 57 5.64 2.54 1.56
CA ILE A 57 5.72 1.14 2.00
C ILE A 57 7.09 0.84 2.56
N GLY A 58 8.16 1.26 1.86
CA GLY A 58 9.54 1.04 2.27
C GLY A 58 9.85 1.63 3.65
N LEU A 59 9.30 2.81 3.94
CA LEU A 59 9.45 3.43 5.28
C LEU A 59 8.81 2.56 6.37
N VAL A 60 7.59 2.05 6.16
CA VAL A 60 6.93 1.19 7.15
C VAL A 60 7.67 -0.13 7.32
N VAL A 61 8.11 -0.75 6.22
CA VAL A 61 8.90 -1.99 6.25
C VAL A 61 10.22 -1.78 6.99
N LEU A 62 10.90 -0.65 6.74
CA LEU A 62 12.11 -0.27 7.46
C LEU A 62 11.86 -0.05 8.96
N LEU A 63 10.77 0.63 9.32
CA LEU A 63 10.39 0.82 10.73
C LEU A 63 10.10 -0.51 11.42
N VAL A 64 9.37 -1.41 10.75
CA VAL A 64 9.11 -2.76 11.26
C VAL A 64 10.42 -3.54 11.45
N TYR A 65 11.36 -3.39 10.50
CA TYR A 65 12.70 -3.98 10.61
C TYR A 65 13.45 -3.46 11.84
N VAL A 66 13.62 -2.14 11.95
CA VAL A 66 14.40 -1.52 13.04
C VAL A 66 13.76 -1.76 14.41
N ILE A 67 12.44 -1.59 14.52
CA ILE A 67 11.71 -1.79 15.77
C ILE A 67 11.69 -3.28 16.15
N GLY A 68 11.58 -4.16 15.15
CA GLY A 68 11.54 -5.60 15.34
C GLY A 68 12.83 -6.19 15.92
N GLU A 69 13.96 -5.48 15.81
CA GLU A 69 15.24 -5.88 16.47
C GLU A 69 15.23 -5.63 17.98
N VAL A 70 14.36 -4.78 18.48
CA VAL A 70 14.35 -4.36 19.90
C VAL A 70 13.06 -4.78 20.61
N VAL A 71 11.94 -4.76 19.88
CA VAL A 71 10.61 -5.00 20.43
C VAL A 71 10.18 -6.44 20.17
N PRO A 72 9.72 -7.18 21.21
CA PRO A 72 9.16 -8.51 21.03
C PRO A 72 8.04 -8.53 19.98
N PHE A 73 8.02 -9.58 19.17
CA PHE A 73 7.10 -9.75 18.04
C PHE A 73 5.63 -9.44 18.38
N ARG A 74 5.17 -9.90 19.55
CA ARG A 74 3.79 -9.68 20.01
C ARG A 74 3.42 -8.20 20.10
N TRP A 75 4.31 -7.38 20.64
CA TRP A 75 4.07 -5.94 20.78
C TRP A 75 4.12 -5.23 19.45
N LEU A 76 5.01 -5.66 18.56
CA LEU A 76 5.06 -5.16 17.19
C LEU A 76 3.76 -5.46 16.42
N GLN A 77 3.28 -6.69 16.53
CA GLN A 77 2.03 -7.13 15.93
C GLN A 77 0.83 -6.31 16.45
N VAL A 78 0.70 -6.18 17.76
CA VAL A 78 -0.37 -5.40 18.41
C VAL A 78 -0.27 -3.92 18.01
N GLY A 79 0.93 -3.35 17.99
CA GLY A 79 1.17 -1.96 17.57
C GLY A 79 0.76 -1.70 16.13
N CYS A 80 1.13 -2.58 15.22
CA CYS A 80 0.72 -2.48 13.81
C CYS A 80 -0.79 -2.65 13.63
N ALA A 81 -1.42 -3.61 14.33
CA ALA A 81 -2.87 -3.80 14.31
C ALA A 81 -3.61 -2.58 14.87
N ALA A 82 -3.16 -2.02 15.98
CA ALA A 82 -3.71 -0.81 16.58
C ALA A 82 -3.58 0.41 15.64
N THR A 83 -2.45 0.54 14.93
CA THR A 83 -2.24 1.61 13.95
C THR A 83 -3.21 1.49 12.79
N LEU A 84 -3.39 0.28 12.21
CA LEU A 84 -4.36 0.04 11.14
C LEU A 84 -5.78 0.34 11.61
N LEU A 85 -6.16 -0.10 12.81
CA LEU A 85 -7.46 0.19 13.40
C LEU A 85 -7.65 1.70 13.62
N GLY A 86 -6.64 2.38 14.14
CA GLY A 86 -6.65 3.83 14.34
C GLY A 86 -6.85 4.60 13.04
N ILE A 87 -6.15 4.22 11.96
CA ILE A 87 -6.31 4.80 10.62
C ILE A 87 -7.73 4.53 10.10
N ALA A 88 -8.26 3.31 10.25
CA ALA A 88 -9.60 2.96 9.81
C ALA A 88 -10.67 3.82 10.52
N ILE A 89 -10.58 3.92 11.84
CA ILE A 89 -11.48 4.72 12.67
C ILE A 89 -11.36 6.21 12.31
N TRP A 90 -10.15 6.74 12.20
CA TRP A 90 -9.92 8.14 11.83
C TRP A 90 -10.53 8.47 10.46
N LYS A 91 -10.37 7.60 9.47
CA LYS A 91 -10.99 7.75 8.16
C LYS A 91 -12.51 7.68 8.22
N LEU A 92 -13.07 6.84 9.06
CA LEU A 92 -14.52 6.73 9.24
C LEU A 92 -15.15 8.02 9.77
N TYR A 93 -14.42 8.76 10.64
CA TYR A 93 -14.89 10.03 11.20
C TYR A 93 -14.51 11.26 10.36
N ARG A 94 -13.47 11.20 9.56
CA ARG A 94 -12.95 12.32 8.75
C ARG A 94 -12.84 11.98 7.26
N PHE A 95 -13.96 12.04 6.56
CA PHE A 95 -14.04 11.92 5.09
C PHE A 95 -13.53 13.17 4.35
N ARG A 96 -12.34 13.69 4.66
CA ARG A 96 -11.81 14.90 3.99
C ARG A 96 -10.52 14.56 3.26
N HIS A 97 -10.55 14.69 1.93
CA HIS A 97 -9.34 14.69 1.11
C HIS A 97 -8.68 16.08 1.17
N PRO A 98 -7.34 16.15 1.13
CA PRO A 98 -6.63 17.40 0.97
C PRO A 98 -7.05 18.07 -0.36
N THR A 99 -7.46 19.35 -0.30
CA THR A 99 -7.96 20.10 -1.47
C THR A 99 -6.94 21.10 -2.02
N TRP A 100 -5.72 21.08 -1.51
CA TRP A 100 -4.68 22.08 -1.81
C TRP A 100 -3.78 21.74 -3.01
N VAL A 101 -4.09 20.70 -3.78
CA VAL A 101 -3.33 20.36 -4.99
C VAL A 101 -3.76 21.24 -6.14
N GLY A 102 -2.85 22.13 -6.58
CA GLY A 102 -3.07 23.01 -7.74
C GLY A 102 -3.09 22.26 -9.07
N MET A 103 -3.51 22.96 -10.14
CA MET A 103 -3.63 22.36 -11.51
C MET A 103 -2.29 22.14 -12.21
N CYS A 104 -1.19 22.74 -11.74
CA CYS A 104 0.16 22.50 -12.27
C CYS A 104 0.91 21.56 -11.33
N VAL A 105 1.06 20.31 -11.71
CA VAL A 105 1.67 19.27 -10.88
C VAL A 105 2.99 18.84 -11.49
N CYS A 106 4.09 19.02 -10.77
CA CYS A 106 5.40 18.55 -11.18
C CYS A 106 5.67 17.12 -10.69
N PHE A 107 6.83 16.56 -11.08
CA PHE A 107 7.26 15.22 -10.67
C PHE A 107 7.25 15.04 -9.14
N TRP A 108 7.81 16.00 -8.42
CA TRP A 108 7.91 15.93 -6.96
C TRP A 108 6.57 16.12 -6.24
N ASP A 109 5.66 16.92 -6.81
CA ASP A 109 4.30 17.07 -6.27
C ASP A 109 3.53 15.75 -6.34
N LEU A 110 3.64 15.04 -7.48
CA LEU A 110 3.03 13.71 -7.63
C LEU A 110 3.66 12.67 -6.70
N THR A 111 4.98 12.72 -6.53
CA THR A 111 5.70 11.83 -5.60
C THR A 111 5.22 12.06 -4.18
N LEU A 112 5.19 13.33 -3.74
CA LEU A 112 4.72 13.70 -2.41
C LEU A 112 3.26 13.34 -2.19
N TRP A 113 2.41 13.63 -3.19
CA TRP A 113 1.00 13.26 -3.13
C TRP A 113 0.81 11.75 -2.99
N SER A 114 1.49 10.96 -3.83
CA SER A 114 1.41 9.51 -3.77
C SER A 114 1.91 8.96 -2.44
N TRP A 115 3.00 9.52 -1.90
CA TRP A 115 3.52 9.16 -0.59
C TRP A 115 2.52 9.46 0.53
N LEU A 116 1.93 10.66 0.54
CA LEU A 116 0.93 11.06 1.53
C LEU A 116 -0.32 10.18 1.44
N MET A 117 -0.83 9.94 0.23
CA MET A 117 -2.03 9.12 0.04
C MET A 117 -1.78 7.66 0.40
N ALA A 118 -0.65 7.07 0.01
CA ALA A 118 -0.28 5.71 0.39
C ALA A 118 -0.16 5.56 1.92
N THR A 119 0.43 6.56 2.59
CA THR A 119 0.53 6.59 4.06
C THR A 119 -0.85 6.74 4.70
N ALA A 120 -1.66 7.69 4.23
CA ALA A 120 -3.02 7.93 4.74
C ALA A 120 -3.98 6.75 4.52
N HIS A 121 -3.71 5.92 3.51
CA HIS A 121 -4.45 4.68 3.25
C HIS A 121 -3.84 3.45 3.92
N GLY A 122 -2.75 3.60 4.66
CA GLY A 122 -2.12 2.51 5.39
C GLY A 122 -1.44 1.46 4.50
N ALA A 123 -1.03 1.83 3.28
CA ALA A 123 -0.48 0.90 2.30
C ALA A 123 0.69 0.07 2.86
N GLY A 124 1.63 0.71 3.54
CA GLY A 124 2.75 0.02 4.19
C GLY A 124 2.30 -0.93 5.30
N PHE A 125 1.36 -0.48 6.14
CA PHE A 125 0.86 -1.30 7.25
C PHE A 125 0.04 -2.51 6.76
N MET A 126 -0.60 -2.44 5.59
CA MET A 126 -1.29 -3.60 5.01
C MET A 126 -0.34 -4.70 4.51
N VAL A 127 0.91 -4.36 4.19
CA VAL A 127 1.93 -5.33 3.81
C VAL A 127 2.44 -6.09 5.05
N VAL A 128 2.43 -5.47 6.23
CA VAL A 128 2.94 -6.05 7.47
C VAL A 128 2.30 -7.41 7.83
N PRO A 129 0.96 -7.62 7.75
CA PRO A 129 0.37 -8.94 8.00
C PRO A 129 0.95 -10.06 7.13
N VAL A 130 1.26 -9.76 5.86
CA VAL A 130 1.85 -10.73 4.94
C VAL A 130 3.28 -11.05 5.35
N LEU A 131 4.09 -10.03 5.69
CA LEU A 131 5.47 -10.21 6.15
C LEU A 131 5.52 -11.00 7.46
N LEU A 132 4.68 -10.67 8.42
CA LEU A 132 4.64 -11.32 9.73
C LEU A 132 4.01 -12.71 9.65
N GLY A 133 2.99 -12.93 8.81
CA GLY A 133 2.37 -14.23 8.59
C GLY A 133 3.27 -15.23 7.86
N ALA A 134 4.25 -14.74 7.10
CA ALA A 134 5.22 -15.55 6.37
C ALA A 134 6.63 -15.45 6.99
N ARG A 135 6.74 -15.45 8.30
CA ARG A 135 8.01 -15.28 9.06
C ARG A 135 9.14 -16.18 8.58
N SER A 136 8.85 -17.44 8.32
CA SER A 136 9.86 -18.40 7.83
C SER A 136 10.50 -18.01 6.49
N LEU A 137 9.81 -17.17 5.71
CA LEU A 137 10.29 -16.72 4.40
C LEU A 137 10.95 -15.34 4.49
N PHE A 138 10.33 -14.39 5.21
CA PHE A 138 10.77 -13.00 5.27
C PHE A 138 11.69 -12.69 6.45
N CYS A 139 11.64 -13.50 7.50
CA CYS A 139 12.47 -13.34 8.69
C CYS A 139 13.41 -14.54 8.79
N GLY A 140 14.63 -14.31 9.24
CA GLY A 140 15.54 -15.41 9.58
C GLY A 140 14.97 -16.30 10.70
N THR A 141 15.40 -17.56 10.74
CA THR A 141 15.07 -18.47 11.86
C THR A 141 15.72 -17.97 13.14
N ALA A 142 14.99 -17.19 13.92
CA ALA A 142 15.41 -16.92 15.28
C ALA A 142 15.26 -18.20 16.12
N ALA A 143 16.20 -18.42 17.05
CA ALA A 143 16.13 -19.55 17.96
C ALA A 143 14.77 -19.61 18.69
N PRO A 144 14.24 -20.81 18.97
CA PRO A 144 12.95 -20.96 19.63
C PRO A 144 13.04 -20.37 21.04
N GLY A 145 12.28 -19.32 21.30
CA GLY A 145 12.17 -18.65 22.58
C GLY A 145 11.13 -17.54 22.53
N ALA A 146 10.44 -17.30 23.64
CA ALA A 146 9.34 -16.33 23.76
C ALA A 146 9.71 -14.86 23.43
N ASN A 147 10.99 -14.56 23.24
CA ASN A 147 11.55 -13.24 22.90
C ASN A 147 12.24 -13.23 21.54
N ALA A 148 11.77 -14.04 20.56
CA ALA A 148 12.36 -14.06 19.25
C ALA A 148 12.31 -12.66 18.60
N ILE A 149 13.50 -12.07 18.46
CA ILE A 149 13.71 -10.81 17.74
C ILE A 149 13.48 -11.08 16.26
N LEU A 150 12.76 -10.18 15.62
CA LEU A 150 12.40 -10.29 14.22
C LEU A 150 13.57 -9.84 13.35
N THR A 151 14.33 -10.79 12.80
CA THR A 151 15.32 -10.45 11.77
C THR A 151 14.66 -10.57 10.40
N VAL A 152 14.14 -9.47 9.89
CA VAL A 152 13.60 -9.42 8.51
C VAL A 152 14.78 -9.50 7.54
N GLN A 153 14.72 -10.40 6.56
CA GLN A 153 15.75 -10.48 5.53
C GLN A 153 15.61 -9.28 4.57
N PRO A 154 16.61 -8.40 4.46
CA PRO A 154 16.49 -7.17 3.67
C PRO A 154 16.14 -7.42 2.19
N LEU A 155 16.69 -8.47 1.60
CA LEU A 155 16.42 -8.85 0.21
C LEU A 155 14.95 -9.23 0.00
N MET A 156 14.38 -10.02 0.92
CA MET A 156 12.97 -10.44 0.84
C MET A 156 12.03 -9.28 1.12
N ALA A 157 12.37 -8.41 2.07
CA ALA A 157 11.62 -7.19 2.35
C ALA A 157 11.60 -6.24 1.15
N THR A 158 12.75 -6.02 0.50
CA THR A 158 12.85 -5.23 -0.72
C THR A 158 12.03 -5.86 -1.86
N GLY A 159 12.13 -7.19 -2.03
CA GLY A 159 11.32 -7.93 -2.99
C GLY A 159 9.81 -7.75 -2.76
N ALA A 160 9.36 -7.75 -1.51
CA ALA A 160 7.96 -7.53 -1.16
C ALA A 160 7.49 -6.12 -1.56
N VAL A 161 8.28 -5.07 -1.29
CA VAL A 161 8.00 -3.70 -1.70
C VAL A 161 7.93 -3.59 -3.22
N VAL A 162 8.88 -4.20 -3.93
CA VAL A 162 8.93 -4.18 -5.40
C VAL A 162 7.72 -4.88 -6.01
N VAL A 163 7.44 -6.11 -5.60
CA VAL A 163 6.31 -6.91 -6.12
C VAL A 163 4.98 -6.18 -5.89
N HIS A 164 4.77 -5.65 -4.70
CA HIS A 164 3.55 -4.90 -4.37
C HIS A 164 3.44 -3.62 -5.23
N THR A 165 4.53 -2.84 -5.33
CA THR A 165 4.53 -1.58 -6.10
C THR A 165 4.35 -1.82 -7.59
N VAL A 166 5.00 -2.85 -8.15
CA VAL A 166 4.83 -3.21 -9.57
C VAL A 166 3.38 -3.62 -9.85
N SER A 167 2.78 -4.46 -9.00
CA SER A 167 1.38 -4.85 -9.14
C SER A 167 0.43 -3.65 -9.07
N HIS A 168 0.66 -2.73 -8.12
CA HIS A 168 -0.06 -1.46 -8.03
C HIS A 168 0.04 -0.66 -9.34
N LEU A 169 1.26 -0.49 -9.87
CA LEU A 169 1.50 0.27 -11.10
C LEU A 169 0.85 -0.34 -12.33
N VAL A 170 0.93 -1.66 -12.46
CA VAL A 170 0.32 -2.36 -13.59
C VAL A 170 -1.18 -2.11 -13.62
N VAL A 171 -1.86 -2.28 -12.50
CA VAL A 171 -3.31 -2.06 -12.41
C VAL A 171 -3.65 -0.58 -12.59
N SER A 172 -2.95 0.32 -11.91
CA SER A 172 -3.15 1.78 -12.08
C SER A 172 -2.91 2.23 -13.52
N GLY A 173 -1.87 1.70 -14.17
CA GLY A 173 -1.54 2.02 -15.56
C GLY A 173 -2.60 1.53 -16.55
N ILE A 174 -3.10 0.30 -16.38
CA ILE A 174 -4.18 -0.25 -17.20
C ILE A 174 -5.45 0.60 -17.03
N ILE A 175 -5.83 0.93 -15.81
CA ILE A 175 -7.02 1.75 -15.54
C ILE A 175 -6.83 3.16 -16.12
N ALA A 176 -5.67 3.79 -15.90
CA ALA A 176 -5.37 5.11 -16.42
C ALA A 176 -5.46 5.13 -17.97
N TRP A 177 -4.93 4.11 -18.62
CA TRP A 177 -5.01 3.97 -20.07
C TRP A 177 -6.45 3.82 -20.57
N ILE A 178 -7.22 2.91 -19.95
CA ILE A 178 -8.63 2.68 -20.31
C ILE A 178 -9.45 3.95 -20.09
N VAL A 179 -9.28 4.61 -18.97
CA VAL A 179 -10.03 5.83 -18.66
C VAL A 179 -9.62 6.97 -19.59
N TYR A 180 -8.35 7.11 -19.92
CA TYR A 180 -7.88 8.14 -20.85
C TYR A 180 -8.43 7.95 -22.26
N ASP A 181 -8.39 6.73 -22.81
CA ASP A 181 -8.72 6.47 -24.21
C ASP A 181 -10.23 6.29 -24.45
N PHE A 182 -10.96 5.67 -23.53
CA PHE A 182 -12.32 5.19 -23.82
C PHE A 182 -13.41 5.84 -22.96
N VAL A 183 -13.07 6.35 -21.79
CA VAL A 183 -14.09 6.70 -20.79
C VAL A 183 -14.13 8.21 -20.50
N GLY A 184 -12.97 8.85 -20.41
CA GLY A 184 -12.86 10.22 -19.93
C GLY A 184 -13.26 10.38 -18.46
N LEU A 185 -13.04 11.58 -17.89
CA LEU A 185 -13.35 11.85 -16.49
C LEU A 185 -14.85 11.95 -16.16
N ALA A 186 -15.72 11.93 -17.17
CA ALA A 186 -17.17 12.09 -16.98
C ALA A 186 -17.79 10.94 -16.17
N ILE A 187 -17.23 9.72 -16.26
CA ILE A 187 -17.74 8.56 -15.49
C ILE A 187 -17.54 8.74 -13.98
N LEU A 188 -16.49 9.43 -13.57
CA LEU A 188 -16.19 9.66 -12.15
C LEU A 188 -17.22 10.54 -11.47
N ARG A 189 -17.94 11.38 -12.25
CA ARG A 189 -19.05 12.20 -11.74
C ARG A 189 -20.33 11.39 -11.52
N ARG A 190 -20.44 10.21 -12.14
CA ARG A 190 -21.62 9.35 -12.08
C ARG A 190 -21.53 8.18 -11.10
N SER A 191 -20.32 7.81 -10.68
CA SER A 191 -20.15 6.66 -9.79
C SER A 191 -20.38 7.07 -8.32
N TRP A 192 -21.47 6.58 -7.75
CA TRP A 192 -21.85 6.76 -6.34
C TRP A 192 -21.15 5.77 -5.40
N ILE A 193 -20.06 5.14 -5.83
CA ILE A 193 -19.33 4.17 -5.02
C ILE A 193 -18.48 4.93 -4.00
N ASN A 194 -18.78 4.74 -2.73
CA ASN A 194 -17.98 5.29 -1.65
C ASN A 194 -16.71 4.44 -1.46
N LEU A 195 -15.68 4.77 -2.25
CA LEU A 195 -14.39 4.07 -2.19
C LEU A 195 -13.70 4.20 -0.83
N ASP A 196 -13.91 5.31 -0.13
CA ASP A 196 -13.35 5.49 1.22
C ASP A 196 -13.96 4.53 2.23
N LEU A 197 -15.26 4.24 2.12
CA LEU A 197 -15.92 3.26 2.96
C LEU A 197 -15.38 1.84 2.71
N ILE A 198 -15.24 1.45 1.43
CA ILE A 198 -14.64 0.16 1.05
C ILE A 198 -13.23 0.07 1.63
N TRP A 199 -12.47 1.17 1.56
CA TRP A 199 -11.12 1.23 2.08
C TRP A 199 -11.07 1.10 3.61
N CYS A 200 -12.00 1.72 4.34
CA CYS A 200 -12.12 1.56 5.79
C CYS A 200 -12.35 0.09 6.18
N PHE A 201 -13.23 -0.61 5.47
CA PHE A 201 -13.45 -2.05 5.71
C PHE A 201 -12.22 -2.90 5.39
N THR A 202 -11.46 -2.55 4.36
CA THR A 202 -10.20 -3.24 4.03
C THR A 202 -9.16 -3.06 5.14
N LEU A 203 -8.99 -1.84 5.65
CA LEU A 203 -8.09 -1.55 6.78
C LEU A 203 -8.53 -2.30 8.05
N LEU A 204 -9.83 -2.31 8.34
CA LEU A 204 -10.37 -3.04 9.48
C LEU A 204 -10.12 -4.54 9.34
N GLY A 205 -10.37 -5.11 8.16
CA GLY A 205 -10.08 -6.52 7.86
C GLY A 205 -8.60 -6.85 8.04
N ALA A 206 -7.69 -6.00 7.53
CA ALA A 206 -6.26 -6.18 7.70
C ALA A 206 -5.82 -6.11 9.18
N ALA A 207 -6.40 -5.18 9.96
CA ALA A 207 -6.15 -5.08 11.40
C ALA A 207 -6.59 -6.35 12.15
N ILE A 208 -7.79 -6.86 11.82
CA ILE A 208 -8.33 -8.10 12.41
C ILE A 208 -7.44 -9.28 12.05
N VAL A 209 -7.09 -9.45 10.77
CA VAL A 209 -6.20 -10.52 10.32
C VAL A 209 -4.88 -10.47 11.08
N LEU A 210 -4.29 -9.28 11.19
CA LEU A 210 -3.01 -9.11 11.89
C LEU A 210 -3.13 -9.46 13.38
N PHE A 211 -4.23 -9.10 14.02
CA PHE A 211 -4.46 -9.40 15.43
C PHE A 211 -4.60 -10.90 15.71
N PHE A 212 -5.21 -11.64 14.77
CA PHE A 212 -5.44 -13.08 14.88
C PHE A 212 -4.38 -13.94 14.19
N VAL A 213 -3.37 -13.35 13.52
CA VAL A 213 -2.23 -14.14 13.04
C VAL A 213 -1.66 -14.92 14.22
N PRO A 214 -1.66 -16.27 14.18
CA PRO A 214 -1.17 -17.06 15.31
C PRO A 214 0.26 -16.62 15.61
N LEU A 215 0.50 -16.32 16.87
CA LEU A 215 1.86 -16.32 17.41
C LEU A 215 2.36 -17.72 17.11
N ALA A 216 3.13 -17.90 16.04
CA ALA A 216 3.71 -19.18 15.72
C ALA A 216 4.43 -19.61 17.02
N ASN A 217 3.85 -20.61 17.65
CA ASN A 217 4.43 -21.22 18.85
C ASN A 217 5.83 -21.63 18.44
N GLY A 218 6.82 -20.94 19.06
CA GLY A 218 8.20 -21.33 18.95
C GLY A 218 8.40 -22.70 19.56
#